data_89bf5c786c8779f2b98fe90eda3ca0d0
#
_entry.id   89bf5c786c8779f2b98fe90eda3ca0d0
#
_cell.length_a   1.000
_cell.length_b   1.000
_cell.length_c   1.000
_cell.angle_alpha   90.00
_cell.angle_beta   90.00
_cell.angle_gamma   90.00
#
_symmetry.space_group_name_H-M   'P 1'
#
loop_
_entity.id
_entity.type
_entity.pdbx_description
1 polymer ?
#
loop_
_entity_poly.entity_id
_entity_poly.type
_entity_poly.pdbx_seq_one_letter_code
_entity_poly.pdbx_strand_id
1 'polypeptide(L)'
;TAPPPRQPPKETPAQAGRRLALMTLLDRIADAVDLSALRANPHVTDSLAQQIERAAREQANAMREEGDAPEGIDLDGVVRDAHRELVGLGAFAALLDDEEVGEVHCVRFDQLFTVRGAAAMTAEPTAFSSDEALARVIARLAHQSGEPWKPGETVIERRLPRAAFVAIAPPAAASHVVSIRKRRRIETTLDELIRAGSLSRPMAQFLEACVAARINVLVSGNAPLPLLSALAASGQGGERVVIVQDVEEIGVGNAHAATLSPGDTRKLGEDCVRAASKLRADRLIVTQLSGGVAAATVDAMVEGSDGVLSAVPAPTLRQGMNRLVAQLMLHRPGVSLEGMREVVGEAFDVAIEITSFPDSRLRVTRIAELGGADGKGIVSRDLFVFNADPAGGDGSFSATGTVPRIANELAARGMKLDGAMFKRAGR
;
A
#
# COMPACT_ATOMS: atom_id res chain seq x y z
N THR A 1 4.31 -26.63 10.49
CA THR A 1 5.68 -26.22 10.86
C THR A 1 6.24 -25.46 9.68
N ALA A 2 6.46 -24.15 9.86
CA ALA A 2 7.13 -23.33 8.87
C ALA A 2 8.54 -23.90 8.60
N PRO A 3 9.03 -23.92 7.34
CA PRO A 3 10.39 -24.33 7.06
C PRO A 3 11.37 -23.42 7.81
N PRO A 4 12.52 -23.95 8.26
CA PRO A 4 13.51 -23.16 8.98
C PRO A 4 13.99 -22.00 8.09
N PRO A 5 14.31 -20.83 8.69
CA PRO A 5 14.79 -19.68 7.93
C PRO A 5 16.03 -20.09 7.14
N ARG A 6 16.01 -19.87 5.83
CA ARG A 6 17.17 -20.10 4.97
C ARG A 6 18.28 -19.15 5.43
N GLN A 7 19.43 -19.70 5.77
CA GLN A 7 20.61 -18.90 6.06
C GLN A 7 20.92 -18.00 4.84
N PRO A 8 21.33 -16.74 5.05
CA PRO A 8 21.74 -15.88 3.95
C PRO A 8 22.81 -16.60 3.12
N PRO A 9 22.73 -16.52 1.79
CA PRO A 9 23.74 -17.13 0.94
C PRO A 9 25.10 -16.57 1.32
N LYS A 10 26.10 -17.44 1.43
CA LYS A 10 27.49 -17.02 1.66
C LYS A 10 27.90 -16.14 0.49
N GLU A 11 28.51 -14.99 0.81
CA GLU A 11 29.05 -14.08 -0.20
C GLU A 11 30.02 -14.84 -1.12
N THR A 12 29.85 -14.72 -2.41
CA THR A 12 30.77 -15.32 -3.38
C THR A 12 32.09 -14.54 -3.44
N PRO A 13 33.20 -15.16 -3.85
CA PRO A 13 34.48 -14.44 -3.99
C PRO A 13 34.38 -13.20 -4.90
N ALA A 14 33.57 -13.26 -5.96
CA ALA A 14 33.34 -12.12 -6.85
C ALA A 14 32.58 -10.98 -6.17
N GLN A 15 31.59 -11.29 -5.33
CA GLN A 15 30.85 -10.28 -4.54
C GLN A 15 31.77 -9.63 -3.51
N ALA A 16 32.59 -10.42 -2.80
CA ALA A 16 33.58 -9.91 -1.85
C ALA A 16 34.60 -9.00 -2.54
N GLY A 17 35.13 -9.40 -3.70
CA GLY A 17 36.03 -8.58 -4.51
C GLY A 17 35.39 -7.27 -4.98
N ARG A 18 34.17 -7.29 -5.46
CA ARG A 18 33.43 -6.08 -5.86
C ARG A 18 33.23 -5.13 -4.68
N ARG A 19 32.84 -5.65 -3.51
CA ARG A 19 32.68 -4.85 -2.31
C ARG A 19 33.97 -4.20 -1.85
N LEU A 20 35.08 -4.96 -1.87
CA LEU A 20 36.38 -4.42 -1.54
C LEU A 20 36.80 -3.29 -2.50
N ALA A 21 36.62 -3.49 -3.82
CA ALA A 21 36.88 -2.47 -4.83
C ALA A 21 36.03 -1.21 -4.60
N LEU A 22 34.72 -1.39 -4.26
CA LEU A 22 33.84 -0.28 -3.93
C LEU A 22 34.32 0.50 -2.70
N MET A 23 34.70 -0.19 -1.62
CA MET A 23 35.20 0.47 -0.42
C MET A 23 36.49 1.25 -0.71
N THR A 24 37.47 0.63 -1.41
CA THR A 24 38.71 1.29 -1.80
C THR A 24 38.42 2.53 -2.67
N LEU A 25 37.49 2.45 -3.62
CA LEU A 25 37.13 3.58 -4.45
C LEU A 25 36.49 4.71 -3.65
N LEU A 26 35.58 4.36 -2.72
CA LEU A 26 34.93 5.36 -1.84
C LEU A 26 35.92 6.09 -0.94
N ASP A 27 36.90 5.39 -0.38
CA ASP A 27 37.97 5.99 0.43
C ASP A 27 38.80 6.97 -0.42
N ARG A 28 39.20 6.57 -1.63
CA ARG A 28 39.99 7.44 -2.55
C ARG A 28 39.15 8.66 -3.01
N ILE A 29 37.83 8.52 -3.21
CA ILE A 29 36.97 9.66 -3.51
C ILE A 29 36.88 10.60 -2.31
N ALA A 30 36.81 10.07 -1.08
CA ALA A 30 36.75 10.88 0.13
C ALA A 30 38.05 11.68 0.37
N ASP A 31 39.21 11.17 -0.09
CA ASP A 31 40.48 11.89 -0.06
C ASP A 31 40.57 12.98 -1.15
N ALA A 32 39.89 12.79 -2.27
CA ALA A 32 39.95 13.69 -3.43
C ALA A 32 38.86 14.80 -3.42
N VAL A 33 37.75 14.56 -2.73
CA VAL A 33 36.59 15.47 -2.70
C VAL A 33 36.15 15.70 -1.27
N ASP A 34 35.87 16.94 -0.92
CA ASP A 34 35.29 17.25 0.39
C ASP A 34 33.82 16.78 0.47
N LEU A 35 33.63 15.65 1.15
CA LEU A 35 32.32 15.04 1.37
C LEU A 35 31.65 15.53 2.67
N SER A 36 32.19 16.53 3.36
CA SER A 36 31.64 17.06 4.61
C SER A 36 30.21 17.58 4.43
N ALA A 37 29.93 18.16 3.27
CA ALA A 37 28.60 18.64 2.91
C ALA A 37 27.53 17.52 2.90
N LEU A 38 27.89 16.28 2.53
CA LEU A 38 26.99 15.14 2.54
C LEU A 38 26.59 14.68 3.94
N ARG A 39 27.40 15.02 4.97
CA ARG A 39 27.09 14.73 6.38
C ARG A 39 26.13 15.76 6.96
N ALA A 40 26.23 17.02 6.49
CA ALA A 40 25.43 18.13 6.99
C ALA A 40 24.07 18.24 6.28
N ASN A 41 24.02 17.89 4.99
CA ASN A 41 22.82 18.01 4.16
C ASN A 41 22.64 16.76 3.30
N PRO A 42 21.52 16.03 3.43
CA PRO A 42 21.24 14.87 2.60
C PRO A 42 20.96 15.23 1.12
N HIS A 43 20.69 16.51 0.81
CA HIS A 43 20.52 16.98 -0.56
C HIS A 43 21.88 17.24 -1.21
N VAL A 44 22.16 16.50 -2.28
CA VAL A 44 23.39 16.64 -3.04
C VAL A 44 23.15 17.66 -4.15
N THR A 45 24.01 18.71 -4.22
CA THR A 45 23.94 19.68 -5.30
C THR A 45 24.50 19.09 -6.59
N ASP A 46 24.01 19.57 -7.75
CA ASP A 46 24.48 19.13 -9.07
C ASP A 46 26.00 19.31 -9.24
N SER A 47 26.56 20.41 -8.70
CA SER A 47 27.99 20.66 -8.73
C SER A 47 28.80 19.62 -7.96
N LEU A 48 28.34 19.24 -6.76
CA LEU A 48 29.01 18.20 -5.95
C LEU A 48 28.84 16.82 -6.59
N ALA A 49 27.68 16.51 -7.16
CA ALA A 49 27.45 15.27 -7.88
C ALA A 49 28.42 15.10 -9.06
N GLN A 50 28.64 16.17 -9.85
CA GLN A 50 29.59 16.17 -10.96
C GLN A 50 31.03 16.03 -10.49
N GLN A 51 31.41 16.66 -9.36
CA GLN A 51 32.74 16.49 -8.76
C GLN A 51 32.96 15.05 -8.32
N ILE A 52 32.00 14.46 -7.66
CA ILE A 52 32.05 13.04 -7.22
C ILE A 52 32.16 12.11 -8.43
N GLU A 53 31.39 12.34 -9.48
CA GLU A 53 31.43 11.50 -10.69
C GLU A 53 32.81 11.57 -11.38
N ARG A 54 33.38 12.78 -11.49
CA ARG A 54 34.72 12.95 -12.05
C ARG A 54 35.76 12.24 -11.21
N ALA A 55 35.78 12.50 -9.91
CA ALA A 55 36.74 11.87 -8.99
C ALA A 55 36.63 10.33 -9.00
N ALA A 56 35.36 9.80 -9.05
CA ALA A 56 35.16 8.36 -9.11
C ALA A 56 35.78 7.72 -10.37
N ARG A 57 35.66 8.38 -11.54
CA ARG A 57 36.28 7.89 -12.78
C ARG A 57 37.81 8.01 -12.75
N GLU A 58 38.36 9.14 -12.27
CA GLU A 58 39.78 9.36 -12.13
C GLU A 58 40.43 8.34 -11.18
N GLN A 59 39.84 8.13 -10.01
CA GLN A 59 40.35 7.19 -9.01
C GLN A 59 40.18 5.72 -9.47
N ALA A 60 39.11 5.36 -10.17
CA ALA A 60 38.96 4.02 -10.73
C ALA A 60 40.05 3.71 -11.81
N ASN A 61 40.40 4.72 -12.63
CA ASN A 61 41.50 4.57 -13.59
C ASN A 61 42.84 4.41 -12.87
N ALA A 62 43.11 5.19 -11.82
CA ALA A 62 44.31 5.05 -11.00
C ALA A 62 44.40 3.65 -10.36
N MET A 63 43.30 3.15 -9.80
CA MET A 63 43.22 1.77 -9.25
C MET A 63 43.56 0.71 -10.30
N ARG A 64 43.18 0.93 -11.57
CA ARG A 64 43.50 0.01 -12.68
C ARG A 64 44.99 0.04 -13.02
N GLU A 65 45.57 1.23 -13.07
CA GLU A 65 47.01 1.44 -13.39
C GLU A 65 47.93 0.95 -12.28
N GLU A 66 47.54 1.13 -11.03
CA GLU A 66 48.28 0.71 -9.85
C GLU A 66 48.13 -0.78 -9.51
N GLY A 67 47.18 -1.47 -10.13
CA GLY A 67 46.90 -2.88 -9.87
C GLY A 67 46.12 -3.13 -8.55
N ASP A 68 45.52 -2.09 -7.97
CA ASP A 68 44.74 -2.18 -6.73
C ASP A 68 43.31 -2.71 -6.97
N ALA A 69 42.95 -2.89 -8.22
CA ALA A 69 41.67 -3.49 -8.57
C ALA A 69 41.77 -5.01 -8.55
N PRO A 70 40.85 -5.74 -7.87
CA PRO A 70 40.82 -7.19 -7.94
C PRO A 70 40.61 -7.68 -9.39
N GLU A 71 41.32 -8.76 -9.77
CA GLU A 71 41.19 -9.32 -11.13
C GLU A 71 39.74 -9.68 -11.49
N GLY A 72 39.33 -9.32 -12.70
CA GLY A 72 38.01 -9.67 -13.23
C GLY A 72 36.85 -8.84 -12.72
N ILE A 73 37.11 -7.75 -11.96
CA ILE A 73 36.06 -6.85 -11.46
C ILE A 73 35.69 -5.80 -12.52
N ASP A 74 34.38 -5.62 -12.76
CA ASP A 74 33.82 -4.50 -13.54
C ASP A 74 33.98 -3.18 -12.77
N LEU A 75 35.10 -2.47 -13.00
CA LEU A 75 35.36 -1.16 -12.35
C LEU A 75 34.34 -0.09 -12.78
N ASP A 76 33.83 -0.13 -14.00
CA ASP A 76 32.80 0.82 -14.42
C ASP A 76 31.48 0.59 -13.66
N GLY A 77 31.20 -0.66 -13.33
CA GLY A 77 30.10 -1.02 -12.41
C GLY A 77 30.35 -0.50 -10.99
N VAL A 78 31.59 -0.61 -10.51
CA VAL A 78 31.96 -0.08 -9.18
C VAL A 78 31.87 1.43 -9.12
N VAL A 79 32.25 2.15 -10.18
CA VAL A 79 32.06 3.61 -10.30
C VAL A 79 30.58 3.99 -10.22
N ARG A 80 29.73 3.27 -10.93
CA ARG A 80 28.27 3.50 -10.86
C ARG A 80 27.73 3.24 -9.45
N ASP A 81 28.19 2.20 -8.77
CA ASP A 81 27.76 1.88 -7.42
C ASP A 81 28.23 2.94 -6.42
N ALA A 82 29.50 3.40 -6.51
CA ALA A 82 30.02 4.48 -5.69
C ALA A 82 29.22 5.78 -5.86
N HIS A 83 28.96 6.17 -7.10
CA HIS A 83 28.14 7.36 -7.39
C HIS A 83 26.73 7.21 -6.81
N ARG A 84 26.07 6.07 -7.02
CA ARG A 84 24.73 5.80 -6.48
C ARG A 84 24.71 5.87 -4.95
N GLU A 85 25.76 5.41 -4.29
CA GLU A 85 25.85 5.41 -2.83
C GLU A 85 26.11 6.81 -2.26
N LEU A 86 26.97 7.60 -2.91
CA LEU A 86 27.28 8.95 -2.45
C LEU A 86 26.19 9.98 -2.81
N VAL A 87 25.57 9.87 -3.98
CA VAL A 87 24.64 10.87 -4.53
C VAL A 87 23.20 10.40 -4.55
N GLY A 88 22.97 9.11 -4.78
CA GLY A 88 21.65 8.52 -4.98
C GLY A 88 21.17 7.68 -3.79
N LEU A 89 20.40 6.64 -4.10
CA LEU A 89 19.82 5.70 -3.11
C LEU A 89 20.65 4.42 -2.94
N GLY A 90 21.91 4.42 -3.39
CA GLY A 90 22.81 3.29 -3.22
C GLY A 90 22.26 1.99 -3.80
N ALA A 91 22.36 0.91 -3.02
CA ALA A 91 21.86 -0.41 -3.38
C ALA A 91 20.31 -0.45 -3.56
N PHE A 92 19.57 0.50 -2.97
CA PHE A 92 18.12 0.56 -3.16
C PHE A 92 17.71 1.07 -4.54
N ALA A 93 18.54 1.85 -5.25
CA ALA A 93 18.15 2.51 -6.49
C ALA A 93 17.59 1.51 -7.53
N ALA A 94 18.38 0.49 -7.88
CA ALA A 94 17.96 -0.50 -8.87
C ALA A 94 16.74 -1.34 -8.41
N LEU A 95 16.63 -1.62 -7.11
CA LEU A 95 15.54 -2.38 -6.53
C LEU A 95 14.23 -1.58 -6.50
N LEU A 96 14.32 -0.27 -6.31
CA LEU A 96 13.16 0.61 -6.34
C LEU A 96 12.67 0.88 -7.77
N ASP A 97 13.56 0.85 -8.76
CA ASP A 97 13.22 1.00 -10.17
C ASP A 97 12.63 -0.30 -10.77
N ASP A 98 12.97 -1.48 -10.21
CA ASP A 98 12.44 -2.78 -10.67
C ASP A 98 10.96 -2.91 -10.33
N GLU A 99 10.08 -2.90 -11.34
CA GLU A 99 8.63 -2.96 -11.15
C GLU A 99 8.13 -4.26 -10.50
N GLU A 100 8.88 -5.34 -10.59
CA GLU A 100 8.50 -6.61 -9.97
C GLU A 100 8.75 -6.63 -8.46
N VAL A 101 9.69 -5.80 -7.96
CA VAL A 101 9.98 -5.69 -6.54
C VAL A 101 8.85 -4.94 -5.84
N GLY A 102 8.19 -5.60 -4.91
CA GLY A 102 7.15 -5.04 -4.04
C GLY A 102 7.69 -4.57 -2.70
N GLU A 103 8.64 -5.31 -2.14
CA GLU A 103 9.24 -4.98 -0.84
C GLU A 103 10.76 -5.15 -0.88
N VAL A 104 11.47 -4.27 -0.17
CA VAL A 104 12.92 -4.33 0.05
C VAL A 104 13.17 -4.29 1.55
N HIS A 105 13.91 -5.26 2.06
CA HIS A 105 14.29 -5.35 3.46
C HIS A 105 15.82 -5.36 3.58
N CYS A 106 16.35 -4.37 4.29
CA CYS A 106 17.76 -4.29 4.64
C CYS A 106 17.87 -4.57 6.14
N VAL A 107 18.35 -5.76 6.50
CA VAL A 107 18.50 -6.19 7.90
C VAL A 107 19.83 -5.70 8.47
N ARG A 108 20.80 -5.51 7.60
CA ARG A 108 22.12 -4.95 7.86
C ARG A 108 22.63 -4.38 6.52
N PHE A 109 23.55 -3.45 6.55
CA PHE A 109 24.06 -2.77 5.35
C PHE A 109 24.51 -3.73 4.22
N ASP A 110 24.95 -4.95 4.57
CA ASP A 110 25.42 -6.00 3.66
C ASP A 110 24.40 -7.13 3.44
N GLN A 111 23.17 -7.00 3.96
CA GLN A 111 22.12 -8.02 3.86
C GLN A 111 20.81 -7.42 3.39
N LEU A 112 20.57 -7.51 2.09
CA LEU A 112 19.36 -7.06 1.45
C LEU A 112 18.51 -8.24 0.97
N PHE A 113 17.21 -8.09 1.10
CA PHE A 113 16.22 -9.07 0.66
C PHE A 113 15.10 -8.35 -0.09
N THR A 114 14.50 -9.03 -1.05
CA THR A 114 13.36 -8.50 -1.80
C THR A 114 12.21 -9.50 -1.85
N VAL A 115 11.02 -8.96 -2.00
CA VAL A 115 9.81 -9.72 -2.33
C VAL A 115 9.33 -9.25 -3.70
N ARG A 116 9.25 -10.18 -4.67
CA ARG A 116 8.76 -9.93 -6.03
C ARG A 116 7.40 -10.57 -6.21
N GLY A 117 6.38 -9.76 -6.46
CA GLY A 117 5.00 -10.25 -6.58
C GLY A 117 4.53 -11.05 -5.36
N ALA A 118 4.05 -12.26 -5.58
CA ALA A 118 3.65 -13.22 -4.54
C ALA A 118 4.76 -14.22 -4.16
N ALA A 119 5.99 -14.01 -4.65
CA ALA A 119 7.10 -14.91 -4.41
C ALA A 119 7.61 -14.84 -2.97
N ALA A 120 8.31 -15.89 -2.55
CA ALA A 120 9.00 -15.85 -1.26
C ALA A 120 10.15 -14.82 -1.28
N MET A 121 10.48 -14.31 -0.11
CA MET A 121 11.60 -13.39 0.08
C MET A 121 12.91 -14.01 -0.41
N THR A 122 13.65 -13.27 -1.23
CA THR A 122 14.94 -13.68 -1.82
C THR A 122 16.05 -12.70 -1.42
N ALA A 123 17.23 -13.24 -1.15
CA ALA A 123 18.41 -12.41 -0.88
C ALA A 123 18.93 -11.77 -2.18
N GLU A 124 19.34 -10.50 -2.07
CA GLU A 124 19.91 -9.75 -3.18
C GLU A 124 21.45 -9.78 -3.13
N PRO A 125 22.11 -9.83 -4.29
CA PRO A 125 23.57 -9.81 -4.36
C PRO A 125 24.16 -8.41 -4.14
N THR A 126 23.35 -7.37 -4.16
CA THR A 126 23.77 -5.97 -3.92
C THR A 126 23.80 -5.67 -2.43
N ALA A 127 24.71 -4.80 -2.01
CA ALA A 127 24.90 -4.38 -0.63
C ALA A 127 25.37 -2.93 -0.57
N PHE A 128 25.27 -2.31 0.60
CA PHE A 128 25.94 -1.05 0.89
C PHE A 128 27.40 -1.31 1.34
N SER A 129 28.26 -0.29 1.21
CA SER A 129 29.65 -0.39 1.65
C SER A 129 29.79 -0.40 3.17
N SER A 130 28.94 0.33 3.86
CA SER A 130 28.97 0.46 5.33
C SER A 130 27.61 0.83 5.91
N ASP A 131 27.49 0.77 7.25
CA ASP A 131 26.29 1.22 7.98
C ASP A 131 26.09 2.74 7.87
N GLU A 132 27.18 3.51 7.79
CA GLU A 132 27.14 4.95 7.55
C GLU A 132 26.62 5.29 6.16
N ALA A 133 26.97 4.48 5.15
CA ALA A 133 26.42 4.63 3.81
C ALA A 133 24.90 4.40 3.79
N LEU A 134 24.44 3.36 4.48
CA LEU A 134 23.03 3.10 4.66
C LEU A 134 22.32 4.25 5.41
N ALA A 135 22.93 4.77 6.48
CA ALA A 135 22.39 5.91 7.24
C ALA A 135 22.22 7.16 6.35
N ARG A 136 23.19 7.46 5.47
CA ARG A 136 23.08 8.57 4.50
C ARG A 136 21.91 8.38 3.53
N VAL A 137 21.69 7.14 3.08
CA VAL A 137 20.56 6.84 2.20
C VAL A 137 19.22 6.97 2.93
N ILE A 138 19.13 6.54 4.18
CA ILE A 138 17.94 6.75 5.03
C ILE A 138 17.65 8.23 5.17
N ALA A 139 18.67 9.06 5.42
CA ALA A 139 18.51 10.51 5.54
C ALA A 139 18.00 11.15 4.23
N ARG A 140 18.49 10.68 3.06
CA ARG A 140 17.99 11.13 1.76
C ARG A 140 16.54 10.71 1.50
N LEU A 141 16.17 9.49 1.82
CA LEU A 141 14.78 9.01 1.72
C LEU A 141 13.85 9.84 2.62
N ALA A 142 14.28 10.11 3.86
CA ALA A 142 13.53 10.97 4.77
C ALA A 142 13.38 12.40 4.23
N HIS A 143 14.45 12.97 3.68
CA HIS A 143 14.39 14.30 3.06
C HIS A 143 13.45 14.34 1.85
N GLN A 144 13.47 13.32 0.98
CA GLN A 144 12.57 13.20 -0.18
C GLN A 144 11.09 13.08 0.21
N SER A 145 10.79 12.58 1.41
CA SER A 145 9.42 12.54 1.93
C SER A 145 8.88 13.91 2.35
N GLY A 146 9.73 14.94 2.38
CA GLY A 146 9.41 16.27 2.92
C GLY A 146 9.55 16.37 4.44
N GLU A 147 9.89 15.27 5.11
CA GLU A 147 10.06 15.21 6.57
C GLU A 147 11.45 14.65 6.92
N PRO A 148 12.47 15.50 7.06
CA PRO A 148 13.85 15.09 7.30
C PRO A 148 14.00 14.27 8.59
N TRP A 149 14.98 13.39 8.61
CA TRP A 149 15.36 12.64 9.80
C TRP A 149 15.83 13.57 10.91
N LYS A 150 15.18 13.49 12.08
CA LYS A 150 15.45 14.38 13.23
C LYS A 150 16.53 13.81 14.13
N PRO A 151 17.39 14.65 14.72
CA PRO A 151 18.35 14.19 15.72
C PRO A 151 17.68 13.44 16.87
N GLY A 152 18.18 12.25 17.20
CA GLY A 152 17.65 11.41 18.27
C GLY A 152 16.41 10.57 17.89
N GLU A 153 15.90 10.68 16.69
CA GLU A 153 14.84 9.83 16.19
C GLU A 153 15.43 8.45 15.82
N THR A 154 14.98 7.41 16.51
CA THR A 154 15.47 6.04 16.33
C THR A 154 14.55 5.16 15.50
N VAL A 155 13.28 5.55 15.34
CA VAL A 155 12.31 4.91 14.47
C VAL A 155 11.83 5.96 13.49
N ILE A 156 12.22 5.81 12.23
CA ILE A 156 11.95 6.73 11.14
C ILE A 156 10.90 6.07 10.24
N GLU A 157 9.68 6.56 10.28
CA GLU A 157 8.61 6.12 9.38
C GLU A 157 8.29 7.26 8.43
N ARG A 158 8.41 7.04 7.13
CA ARG A 158 8.17 8.07 6.10
C ARG A 158 7.43 7.50 4.90
N ARG A 159 6.71 8.38 4.23
CA ARG A 159 5.97 8.08 3.01
C ARG A 159 6.57 8.83 1.83
N LEU A 160 6.79 8.08 0.77
CA LEU A 160 7.21 8.58 -0.53
C LEU A 160 6.01 8.49 -1.50
N PRO A 161 6.01 9.19 -2.62
CA PRO A 161 4.86 9.17 -3.56
C PRO A 161 4.39 7.77 -3.95
N ARG A 162 5.31 6.81 -4.07
CA ARG A 162 5.00 5.42 -4.50
C ARG A 162 5.56 4.35 -3.56
N ALA A 163 5.95 4.73 -2.36
CA ALA A 163 6.49 3.80 -1.38
C ALA A 163 6.26 4.32 0.05
N ALA A 164 6.38 3.42 1.02
CA ALA A 164 6.56 3.78 2.42
C ALA A 164 7.79 3.05 2.94
N PHE A 165 8.54 3.67 3.85
CA PHE A 165 9.64 2.98 4.50
C PHE A 165 9.60 3.20 6.00
N VAL A 166 10.11 2.19 6.69
CA VAL A 166 10.41 2.25 8.12
C VAL A 166 11.90 1.95 8.25
N ALA A 167 12.62 2.83 8.93
CA ALA A 167 13.99 2.59 9.31
C ALA A 167 14.13 2.62 10.82
N ILE A 168 15.00 1.76 11.36
CA ILE A 168 15.33 1.71 12.77
C ILE A 168 16.83 1.98 12.89
N ALA A 169 17.17 2.99 13.68
CA ALA A 169 18.55 3.42 13.89
C ALA A 169 19.06 3.03 15.28
N PRO A 170 20.39 2.93 15.48
CA PRO A 170 20.96 2.82 16.83
C PRO A 170 20.50 3.97 17.75
N PRO A 171 20.30 3.72 19.06
CA PRO A 171 20.52 2.48 19.79
C PRO A 171 19.32 1.51 19.80
N ALA A 172 18.22 1.79 19.06
CA ALA A 172 17.05 0.91 19.03
C ALA A 172 17.32 -0.40 18.28
N ALA A 173 18.34 -0.42 17.41
CA ALA A 173 18.91 -1.62 16.78
C ALA A 173 20.44 -1.58 16.86
N ALA A 174 21.12 -2.70 16.65
CA ALA A 174 22.58 -2.77 16.66
C ALA A 174 23.22 -2.08 15.44
N SER A 175 22.53 -2.04 14.32
CA SER A 175 22.85 -1.34 13.08
C SER A 175 21.57 -0.80 12.46
N HIS A 176 21.67 0.00 11.40
CA HIS A 176 20.48 0.46 10.69
C HIS A 176 19.75 -0.70 10.03
N VAL A 177 18.42 -0.73 10.22
CA VAL A 177 17.50 -1.68 9.59
C VAL A 177 16.48 -0.89 8.78
N VAL A 178 16.17 -1.32 7.55
CA VAL A 178 15.22 -0.62 6.69
C VAL A 178 14.25 -1.61 6.06
N SER A 179 12.99 -1.27 6.06
CA SER A 179 11.96 -1.94 5.27
C SER A 179 11.31 -0.90 4.36
N ILE A 180 11.38 -1.11 3.05
CA ILE A 180 10.71 -0.27 2.05
C ILE A 180 9.64 -1.11 1.41
N ARG A 181 8.40 -0.61 1.41
CA ARG A 181 7.28 -1.25 0.77
C ARG A 181 6.82 -0.36 -0.38
N LYS A 182 7.02 -0.85 -1.61
CA LYS A 182 6.52 -0.16 -2.81
C LYS A 182 5.02 -0.34 -2.91
N ARG A 183 4.37 0.70 -3.36
CA ARG A 183 2.94 0.68 -3.62
C ARG A 183 2.71 0.88 -5.11
N ARG A 184 2.10 -0.11 -5.73
CA ARG A 184 1.64 0.00 -7.11
C ARG A 184 0.28 0.67 -7.09
N ARG A 185 0.08 1.62 -8.01
CA ARG A 185 -1.24 2.14 -8.29
C ARG A 185 -2.10 1.01 -8.84
N ILE A 186 -3.19 0.76 -8.16
CA ILE A 186 -4.15 -0.27 -8.54
C ILE A 186 -5.19 0.41 -9.44
N GLU A 187 -5.23 0.02 -10.69
CA GLU A 187 -6.23 0.44 -11.65
C GLU A 187 -6.92 -0.83 -12.14
N THR A 188 -7.99 -1.21 -11.45
CA THR A 188 -8.74 -2.43 -11.76
C THR A 188 -10.18 -2.04 -12.09
N THR A 189 -10.78 -2.76 -13.03
CA THR A 189 -12.19 -2.63 -13.42
C THR A 189 -12.98 -3.86 -13.00
N LEU A 190 -14.32 -3.72 -12.87
CA LEU A 190 -15.19 -4.86 -12.58
C LEU A 190 -15.12 -5.91 -13.68
N ASP A 191 -14.97 -5.52 -14.96
CA ASP A 191 -14.83 -6.46 -16.07
C ASP A 191 -13.51 -7.25 -15.98
N GLU A 192 -12.43 -6.64 -15.51
CA GLU A 192 -11.17 -7.36 -15.28
C GLU A 192 -11.30 -8.37 -14.13
N LEU A 193 -11.99 -8.00 -13.06
CA LEU A 193 -12.28 -8.90 -11.95
C LEU A 193 -13.19 -10.06 -12.38
N ILE A 194 -14.17 -9.83 -13.27
CA ILE A 194 -14.98 -10.90 -13.87
C ILE A 194 -14.11 -11.84 -14.70
N ARG A 195 -13.26 -11.30 -15.57
CA ARG A 195 -12.35 -12.10 -16.41
C ARG A 195 -11.36 -12.92 -15.60
N ALA A 196 -10.90 -12.37 -14.47
CA ALA A 196 -10.04 -13.07 -13.52
C ALA A 196 -10.77 -14.11 -12.66
N GLY A 197 -12.11 -14.23 -12.78
CA GLY A 197 -12.90 -15.14 -11.94
C GLY A 197 -13.02 -14.68 -10.49
N SER A 198 -12.83 -13.39 -10.22
CA SER A 198 -12.90 -12.81 -8.87
C SER A 198 -14.34 -12.56 -8.40
N LEU A 199 -15.26 -12.33 -9.32
CA LEU A 199 -16.70 -12.20 -9.07
C LEU A 199 -17.52 -12.58 -10.31
N SER A 200 -18.80 -12.89 -10.11
CA SER A 200 -19.70 -13.19 -11.21
C SER A 200 -20.31 -11.91 -11.83
N ARG A 201 -20.78 -12.01 -13.09
CA ARG A 201 -21.45 -10.89 -13.76
C ARG A 201 -22.67 -10.35 -13.00
N PRO A 202 -23.59 -11.18 -12.42
CA PRO A 202 -24.68 -10.67 -11.60
C PRO A 202 -24.19 -9.87 -10.38
N MET A 203 -23.10 -10.30 -9.73
CA MET A 203 -22.50 -9.55 -8.62
C MET A 203 -21.99 -8.18 -9.10
N ALA A 204 -21.27 -8.13 -10.23
CA ALA A 204 -20.79 -6.88 -10.82
C ALA A 204 -21.93 -5.92 -11.15
N GLN A 205 -22.99 -6.38 -11.83
CA GLN A 205 -24.16 -5.58 -12.16
C GLN A 205 -24.85 -4.99 -10.93
N PHE A 206 -24.95 -5.78 -9.85
CA PHE A 206 -25.48 -5.27 -8.58
C PHE A 206 -24.58 -4.17 -8.00
N LEU A 207 -23.27 -4.38 -8.00
CA LEU A 207 -22.31 -3.40 -7.48
C LEU A 207 -22.27 -2.12 -8.32
N GLU A 208 -22.33 -2.23 -9.65
CA GLU A 208 -22.45 -1.07 -10.56
C GLU A 208 -23.70 -0.24 -10.24
N ALA A 209 -24.84 -0.91 -10.01
CA ALA A 209 -26.07 -0.22 -9.63
C ALA A 209 -25.96 0.47 -8.27
N CYS A 210 -25.29 -0.17 -7.28
CA CYS A 210 -25.02 0.44 -5.98
C CYS A 210 -24.16 1.70 -6.14
N VAL A 211 -23.08 1.63 -6.93
CA VAL A 211 -22.21 2.78 -7.19
C VAL A 211 -22.98 3.89 -7.89
N ALA A 212 -23.73 3.59 -8.95
CA ALA A 212 -24.50 4.57 -9.71
C ALA A 212 -25.59 5.25 -8.85
N ALA A 213 -26.16 4.51 -7.91
CA ALA A 213 -27.16 5.03 -6.96
C ALA A 213 -26.56 5.69 -5.71
N ARG A 214 -25.25 5.85 -5.64
CA ARG A 214 -24.55 6.43 -4.49
C ARG A 214 -24.82 5.73 -3.16
N ILE A 215 -24.86 4.41 -3.20
CA ILE A 215 -24.95 3.57 -2.00
C ILE A 215 -23.62 3.56 -1.27
N ASN A 216 -23.64 3.61 0.05
CA ASN A 216 -22.46 3.53 0.90
C ASN A 216 -21.94 2.10 0.99
N VAL A 217 -20.69 1.87 0.53
CA VAL A 217 -20.12 0.53 0.42
C VAL A 217 -18.87 0.38 1.28
N LEU A 218 -18.87 -0.68 2.10
CA LEU A 218 -17.72 -1.11 2.87
C LEU A 218 -17.07 -2.33 2.23
N VAL A 219 -15.80 -2.23 1.83
CA VAL A 219 -15.02 -3.37 1.34
C VAL A 219 -14.09 -3.87 2.45
N SER A 220 -14.12 -5.15 2.75
CA SER A 220 -13.26 -5.78 3.74
C SER A 220 -12.60 -7.04 3.15
N GLY A 221 -11.72 -7.66 3.90
CA GLY A 221 -10.94 -8.81 3.46
C GLY A 221 -9.45 -8.57 3.60
N ASN A 222 -8.65 -9.52 3.16
CA ASN A 222 -7.19 -9.41 3.22
C ASN A 222 -6.58 -8.63 2.04
N ALA A 223 -7.36 -8.36 0.97
CA ALA A 223 -6.93 -7.58 -0.19
C ALA A 223 -8.09 -6.72 -0.75
N PRO A 224 -8.60 -5.70 -0.02
CA PRO A 224 -9.79 -4.95 -0.41
C PRO A 224 -9.57 -3.95 -1.55
N LEU A 225 -8.34 -3.47 -1.76
CA LEU A 225 -8.06 -2.35 -2.67
C LEU A 225 -8.36 -2.62 -4.15
N PRO A 226 -8.11 -3.82 -4.73
CA PRO A 226 -8.47 -4.08 -6.13
C PRO A 226 -9.97 -3.94 -6.40
N LEU A 227 -10.82 -4.41 -5.48
CA LEU A 227 -12.25 -4.23 -5.62
C LEU A 227 -12.67 -2.78 -5.38
N LEU A 228 -12.09 -2.11 -4.38
CA LEU A 228 -12.35 -0.69 -4.14
C LEU A 228 -11.97 0.16 -5.34
N SER A 229 -10.83 -0.13 -6.00
CA SER A 229 -10.41 0.50 -7.26
C SER A 229 -11.44 0.27 -8.37
N ALA A 230 -11.91 -0.97 -8.54
CA ALA A 230 -12.89 -1.31 -9.56
C ALA A 230 -14.25 -0.61 -9.33
N LEU A 231 -14.70 -0.49 -8.09
CA LEU A 231 -15.88 0.27 -7.72
C LEU A 231 -15.69 1.77 -7.99
N ALA A 232 -14.54 2.31 -7.64
CA ALA A 232 -14.20 3.70 -7.91
C ALA A 232 -14.20 4.02 -9.42
N ALA A 233 -13.70 3.10 -10.24
CA ALA A 233 -13.66 3.22 -11.69
C ALA A 233 -15.05 3.10 -12.36
N SER A 234 -16.02 2.44 -11.70
CA SER A 234 -17.39 2.28 -12.21
C SER A 234 -18.29 3.50 -11.97
N GLY A 235 -17.81 4.54 -11.30
CA GLY A 235 -18.52 5.81 -11.10
C GLY A 235 -18.77 6.57 -12.40
N GLN A 236 -19.68 7.53 -12.36
CA GLN A 236 -20.03 8.35 -13.53
C GLN A 236 -18.92 9.38 -13.81
N GLY A 237 -18.55 9.55 -15.10
CA GLY A 237 -17.45 10.41 -15.51
C GLY A 237 -17.59 11.92 -15.22
N GLY A 238 -18.77 12.40 -14.83
CA GLY A 238 -19.04 13.79 -14.43
C GLY A 238 -18.98 14.04 -12.92
N GLU A 239 -18.82 13.01 -12.10
CA GLU A 239 -18.78 13.12 -10.64
C GLU A 239 -17.49 13.80 -10.15
N ARG A 240 -17.63 14.64 -9.12
CA ARG A 240 -16.48 15.14 -8.37
C ARG A 240 -16.07 14.09 -7.33
N VAL A 241 -14.96 13.43 -7.59
CA VAL A 241 -14.45 12.37 -6.72
C VAL A 241 -13.35 12.93 -5.82
N VAL A 242 -13.42 12.67 -4.52
CA VAL A 242 -12.33 12.93 -3.58
C VAL A 242 -11.86 11.61 -3.00
N ILE A 243 -10.57 11.35 -3.13
CA ILE A 243 -9.92 10.14 -2.63
C ILE A 243 -9.06 10.52 -1.43
N VAL A 244 -9.34 9.95 -0.28
CA VAL A 244 -8.48 10.06 0.91
C VAL A 244 -7.70 8.76 1.04
N GLN A 245 -6.40 8.84 0.83
CA GLN A 245 -5.48 7.70 0.87
C GLN A 245 -4.12 8.10 1.40
N ASP A 246 -3.50 7.25 2.18
CA ASP A 246 -2.20 7.54 2.80
C ASP A 246 -1.07 7.62 1.77
N VAL A 247 -1.11 6.76 0.77
CA VAL A 247 -0.21 6.70 -0.36
C VAL A 247 -1.07 6.55 -1.61
N GLU A 248 -0.62 7.01 -2.76
CA GLU A 248 -1.35 6.88 -4.02
C GLU A 248 -1.47 5.40 -4.42
N GLU A 249 -2.51 4.72 -3.90
CA GLU A 249 -2.78 3.30 -4.12
C GLU A 249 -3.83 3.07 -5.22
N ILE A 250 -4.84 3.91 -5.27
CA ILE A 250 -5.91 3.86 -6.29
C ILE A 250 -5.96 5.17 -7.06
N GLY A 251 -6.27 5.05 -8.36
CA GLY A 251 -6.58 6.18 -9.21
C GLY A 251 -7.93 5.99 -9.90
N VAL A 252 -8.57 7.08 -10.20
CA VAL A 252 -9.75 7.12 -11.05
C VAL A 252 -9.43 7.95 -12.29
N GLY A 253 -9.83 7.45 -13.46
CA GLY A 253 -9.64 8.14 -14.75
C GLY A 253 -10.57 9.35 -14.94
N ASN A 254 -10.92 10.06 -13.86
CA ASN A 254 -11.86 11.16 -13.86
C ASN A 254 -11.11 12.50 -13.74
N ALA A 255 -11.36 13.44 -14.68
CA ALA A 255 -10.74 14.75 -14.67
C ALA A 255 -11.08 15.60 -13.43
N HIS A 256 -12.16 15.29 -12.72
CA HIS A 256 -12.61 15.97 -11.50
C HIS A 256 -12.19 15.25 -10.22
N ALA A 257 -11.25 14.29 -10.29
CA ALA A 257 -10.75 13.60 -9.12
C ALA A 257 -9.68 14.42 -8.38
N ALA A 258 -9.80 14.50 -7.06
CA ALA A 258 -8.80 15.07 -6.17
C ALA A 258 -8.33 14.02 -5.17
N THR A 259 -7.02 13.86 -5.03
CA THR A 259 -6.42 12.97 -4.04
C THR A 259 -5.92 13.79 -2.86
N LEU A 260 -6.32 13.41 -1.66
CA LEU A 260 -5.87 13.98 -0.40
C LEU A 260 -5.05 12.93 0.36
N SER A 261 -3.81 13.27 0.67
CA SER A 261 -2.91 12.37 1.42
C SER A 261 -2.65 12.94 2.81
N PRO A 262 -3.12 12.29 3.87
CA PRO A 262 -2.99 12.78 5.24
C PRO A 262 -1.56 12.76 5.78
N GLY A 263 -0.62 12.09 5.13
CA GLY A 263 0.73 11.92 5.66
C GLY A 263 0.73 11.17 7.00
N ASP A 264 1.75 11.41 7.83
CA ASP A 264 1.89 10.72 9.13
C ASP A 264 1.08 11.36 10.27
N THR A 265 0.42 12.49 10.01
CA THR A 265 -0.31 13.23 11.03
C THR A 265 -1.74 12.70 11.15
N ARG A 266 -2.06 11.98 12.23
CA ARG A 266 -3.41 11.45 12.48
C ARG A 266 -4.50 12.51 12.32
N LYS A 267 -4.25 13.73 12.83
CA LYS A 267 -5.19 14.84 12.72
C LYS A 267 -5.44 15.26 11.28
N LEU A 268 -4.42 15.24 10.43
CA LEU A 268 -4.55 15.63 9.03
C LEU A 268 -5.45 14.65 8.25
N GLY A 269 -5.49 13.36 8.62
CA GLY A 269 -6.41 12.39 8.04
C GLY A 269 -7.88 12.75 8.26
N GLU A 270 -8.24 13.12 9.47
CA GLU A 270 -9.58 13.64 9.80
C GLU A 270 -9.90 14.92 9.03
N ASP A 271 -8.94 15.85 8.98
CA ASP A 271 -9.10 17.11 8.27
C ASP A 271 -9.25 16.90 6.76
N CYS A 272 -8.58 15.90 6.17
CA CYS A 272 -8.77 15.50 4.77
C CYS A 272 -10.20 15.03 4.49
N VAL A 273 -10.78 14.19 5.35
CA VAL A 273 -12.16 13.72 5.20
C VAL A 273 -13.13 14.89 5.35
N ARG A 274 -12.96 15.75 6.35
CA ARG A 274 -13.79 16.95 6.53
C ARG A 274 -13.63 17.93 5.37
N ALA A 275 -12.44 18.03 4.79
CA ALA A 275 -12.20 18.86 3.61
C ALA A 275 -12.94 18.32 2.37
N ALA A 276 -13.07 17.01 2.23
CA ALA A 276 -13.83 16.41 1.13
C ALA A 276 -15.28 16.91 1.07
N SER A 277 -15.96 16.97 2.22
CA SER A 277 -17.31 17.54 2.32
C SER A 277 -17.35 19.02 1.91
N LYS A 278 -16.33 19.82 2.35
CA LYS A 278 -16.20 21.24 1.95
C LYS A 278 -15.93 21.39 0.46
N LEU A 279 -15.24 20.44 -0.17
CA LEU A 279 -15.00 20.40 -1.62
C LEU A 279 -16.26 20.00 -2.40
N ARG A 280 -17.38 19.70 -1.75
CA ARG A 280 -18.63 19.21 -2.36
C ARG A 280 -18.36 17.98 -3.23
N ALA A 281 -17.69 16.98 -2.66
CA ALA A 281 -17.48 15.71 -3.32
C ALA A 281 -18.83 15.04 -3.60
N ASP A 282 -19.04 14.64 -4.85
CA ASP A 282 -20.17 13.77 -5.20
C ASP A 282 -19.92 12.34 -4.73
N ARG A 283 -18.64 11.99 -4.58
CA ARG A 283 -18.18 10.68 -4.11
C ARG A 283 -16.92 10.83 -3.28
N LEU A 284 -16.96 10.27 -2.07
CA LEU A 284 -15.81 10.14 -1.19
C LEU A 284 -15.30 8.70 -1.22
N ILE A 285 -14.00 8.54 -1.47
CA ILE A 285 -13.33 7.24 -1.45
C ILE A 285 -12.29 7.29 -0.34
N VAL A 286 -12.31 6.32 0.57
CA VAL A 286 -11.36 6.20 1.68
C VAL A 286 -10.71 4.83 1.63
N THR A 287 -9.44 4.77 1.26
CA THR A 287 -8.74 3.50 1.03
C THR A 287 -8.51 2.69 2.30
N GLN A 288 -8.49 3.35 3.44
CA GLN A 288 -8.34 2.68 4.73
C GLN A 288 -9.04 3.43 5.85
N LEU A 289 -10.11 2.84 6.38
CA LEU A 289 -10.77 3.33 7.59
C LEU A 289 -9.95 2.94 8.82
N SER A 290 -9.28 3.91 9.42
CA SER A 290 -8.49 3.72 10.64
C SER A 290 -8.51 4.97 11.52
N GLY A 291 -8.56 4.78 12.83
CA GLY A 291 -8.46 5.87 13.79
C GLY A 291 -9.46 7.01 13.55
N GLY A 292 -8.98 8.25 13.54
CA GLY A 292 -9.80 9.44 13.33
C GLY A 292 -10.36 9.56 11.91
N VAL A 293 -9.68 8.99 10.89
CA VAL A 293 -10.22 8.91 9.52
C VAL A 293 -11.53 8.13 9.49
N ALA A 294 -11.60 6.99 10.20
CA ALA A 294 -12.82 6.21 10.32
C ALA A 294 -13.94 7.01 10.99
N ALA A 295 -13.61 7.72 12.09
CA ALA A 295 -14.59 8.55 12.79
C ALA A 295 -15.12 9.68 11.91
N ALA A 296 -14.25 10.42 11.24
CA ALA A 296 -14.64 11.51 10.35
C ALA A 296 -15.44 11.02 9.14
N THR A 297 -15.12 9.82 8.61
CA THR A 297 -15.87 9.23 7.48
C THR A 297 -17.29 8.86 7.90
N VAL A 298 -17.46 8.23 9.07
CA VAL A 298 -18.79 7.90 9.60
C VAL A 298 -19.57 9.16 9.96
N ASP A 299 -18.92 10.21 10.50
CA ASP A 299 -19.56 11.53 10.75
C ASP A 299 -20.08 12.12 9.44
N ALA A 300 -19.27 12.11 8.37
CA ALA A 300 -19.67 12.63 7.06
C ALA A 300 -20.90 11.88 6.49
N MET A 301 -20.96 10.55 6.67
CA MET A 301 -22.13 9.76 6.24
C MET A 301 -23.38 10.08 7.06
N VAL A 302 -23.26 10.21 8.38
CA VAL A 302 -24.36 10.62 9.28
C VAL A 302 -24.85 12.03 8.93
N GLU A 303 -23.95 12.91 8.49
CA GLU A 303 -24.28 14.29 8.04
C GLU A 303 -24.86 14.34 6.61
N GLY A 304 -24.98 13.20 5.93
CA GLY A 304 -25.65 13.08 4.63
C GLY A 304 -24.70 12.96 3.42
N SER A 305 -23.45 12.55 3.62
CA SER A 305 -22.58 12.18 2.50
C SER A 305 -22.96 10.78 2.00
N ASP A 306 -23.53 10.71 0.80
CA ASP A 306 -23.89 9.47 0.11
C ASP A 306 -22.79 9.02 -0.87
N GLY A 307 -22.77 7.74 -1.20
CA GLY A 307 -21.86 7.16 -2.18
C GLY A 307 -20.43 7.00 -1.68
N VAL A 308 -20.26 6.87 -0.38
CA VAL A 308 -18.94 6.63 0.23
C VAL A 308 -18.50 5.21 -0.10
N LEU A 309 -17.32 5.10 -0.71
CA LEU A 309 -16.64 3.82 -0.95
C LEU A 309 -15.44 3.73 -0.02
N SER A 310 -15.38 2.70 0.81
CA SER A 310 -14.30 2.63 1.80
C SER A 310 -13.83 1.20 2.06
N ALA A 311 -12.62 1.07 2.61
CA ALA A 311 -12.06 -0.23 2.95
C ALA A 311 -11.60 -0.32 4.41
N VAL A 312 -11.80 -1.53 4.97
CA VAL A 312 -11.22 -1.97 6.25
C VAL A 312 -10.52 -3.31 6.02
N PRO A 313 -9.19 -3.31 5.90
CA PRO A 313 -8.45 -4.57 5.78
C PRO A 313 -8.64 -5.45 7.02
N ALA A 314 -9.13 -6.68 6.82
CA ALA A 314 -9.32 -7.67 7.86
C ALA A 314 -9.41 -9.08 7.25
N PRO A 315 -9.16 -10.15 7.99
CA PRO A 315 -9.32 -11.51 7.46
C PRO A 315 -10.74 -11.84 7.00
N THR A 316 -11.75 -11.28 7.67
CA THR A 316 -13.17 -11.49 7.32
C THR A 316 -13.97 -10.18 7.47
N LEU A 317 -15.10 -10.08 6.79
CA LEU A 317 -16.01 -8.95 6.91
C LEU A 317 -16.44 -8.69 8.36
N ARG A 318 -16.79 -9.74 9.09
CA ARG A 318 -17.17 -9.64 10.51
C ARG A 318 -16.06 -9.02 11.35
N GLN A 319 -14.81 -9.44 11.15
CA GLN A 319 -13.66 -8.87 11.86
C GLN A 319 -13.39 -7.42 11.44
N GLY A 320 -13.59 -7.09 10.16
CA GLY A 320 -13.50 -5.72 9.65
C GLY A 320 -14.49 -4.79 10.34
N MET A 321 -15.76 -5.18 10.39
CA MET A 321 -16.81 -4.42 11.09
C MET A 321 -16.52 -4.26 12.60
N ASN A 322 -16.11 -5.34 13.28
CA ASN A 322 -15.74 -5.26 14.69
C ASN A 322 -14.52 -4.36 14.93
N ARG A 323 -13.53 -4.38 14.04
CA ARG A 323 -12.36 -3.48 14.09
C ARG A 323 -12.80 -2.03 13.92
N LEU A 324 -13.69 -1.74 12.96
CA LEU A 324 -14.23 -0.40 12.75
C LEU A 324 -14.97 0.10 13.99
N VAL A 325 -15.88 -0.70 14.56
CA VAL A 325 -16.58 -0.36 15.80
C VAL A 325 -15.61 -0.07 16.94
N ALA A 326 -14.60 -0.92 17.16
CA ALA A 326 -13.60 -0.71 18.19
C ALA A 326 -12.83 0.61 18.00
N GLN A 327 -12.43 0.94 16.79
CA GLN A 327 -11.74 2.20 16.47
C GLN A 327 -12.63 3.42 16.71
N LEU A 328 -13.91 3.36 16.34
CA LEU A 328 -14.87 4.44 16.58
C LEU A 328 -15.10 4.67 18.07
N MET A 329 -15.19 3.61 18.88
CA MET A 329 -15.32 3.72 20.33
C MET A 329 -14.14 4.44 20.98
N LEU A 330 -12.92 4.30 20.45
CA LEU A 330 -11.76 5.05 20.94
C LEU A 330 -11.85 6.55 20.69
N HIS A 331 -12.61 6.96 19.65
CA HIS A 331 -12.78 8.37 19.28
C HIS A 331 -14.09 8.98 19.83
N ARG A 332 -15.02 8.16 20.31
CA ARG A 332 -16.32 8.58 20.85
C ARG A 332 -16.56 7.98 22.23
N PRO A 333 -15.78 8.40 23.25
CA PRO A 333 -15.98 7.93 24.61
C PRO A 333 -17.39 8.31 25.08
N GLY A 334 -18.10 7.36 25.68
CA GLY A 334 -19.46 7.56 26.19
C GLY A 334 -20.59 7.00 25.31
N VAL A 335 -20.29 6.58 24.06
CA VAL A 335 -21.25 5.82 23.26
C VAL A 335 -21.16 4.35 23.63
N SER A 336 -22.32 3.69 23.82
CA SER A 336 -22.34 2.25 24.12
C SER A 336 -21.89 1.43 22.93
N LEU A 337 -21.40 0.21 23.18
CA LEU A 337 -21.02 -0.73 22.09
C LEU A 337 -22.20 -0.99 21.15
N GLU A 338 -23.41 -1.12 21.68
CA GLU A 338 -24.61 -1.37 20.90
C GLU A 338 -24.96 -0.14 20.05
N GLY A 339 -24.91 1.06 20.62
CA GLY A 339 -25.11 2.30 19.87
C GLY A 339 -24.07 2.51 18.78
N MET A 340 -22.80 2.11 19.02
CA MET A 340 -21.76 2.22 18.00
C MET A 340 -21.97 1.20 16.87
N ARG A 341 -22.45 0.00 17.18
CA ARG A 341 -22.84 -1.01 16.17
C ARG A 341 -24.00 -0.52 15.33
N GLU A 342 -25.00 0.11 15.94
CA GLU A 342 -26.14 0.70 15.23
C GLU A 342 -25.66 1.76 14.24
N VAL A 343 -24.84 2.71 14.70
CA VAL A 343 -24.27 3.77 13.84
C VAL A 343 -23.51 3.17 12.63
N VAL A 344 -22.68 2.14 12.84
CA VAL A 344 -21.96 1.51 11.72
C VAL A 344 -22.90 0.74 10.79
N GLY A 345 -23.90 0.03 11.37
CA GLY A 345 -24.87 -0.75 10.61
C GLY A 345 -25.81 0.10 9.76
N GLU A 346 -26.06 1.36 10.19
CA GLU A 346 -26.89 2.32 9.43
C GLU A 346 -26.07 3.18 8.48
N ALA A 347 -24.79 3.43 8.76
CA ALA A 347 -23.91 4.23 7.90
C ALA A 347 -23.58 3.52 6.58
N PHE A 348 -23.46 2.19 6.59
CA PHE A 348 -23.15 1.40 5.42
C PHE A 348 -24.35 0.55 4.98
N ASP A 349 -24.69 0.63 3.70
CA ASP A 349 -25.81 -0.14 3.12
C ASP A 349 -25.36 -1.53 2.66
N VAL A 350 -24.16 -1.61 2.06
CA VAL A 350 -23.60 -2.83 1.49
C VAL A 350 -22.18 -3.05 2.01
N ALA A 351 -21.92 -4.28 2.40
CA ALA A 351 -20.60 -4.72 2.80
C ALA A 351 -20.14 -5.92 1.97
N ILE A 352 -18.86 -5.89 1.58
CA ILE A 352 -18.28 -6.87 0.66
C ILE A 352 -17.04 -7.46 1.30
N GLU A 353 -16.89 -8.77 1.20
CA GLU A 353 -15.66 -9.47 1.56
C GLU A 353 -14.93 -9.96 0.31
N ILE A 354 -13.66 -9.59 0.18
CA ILE A 354 -12.78 -10.08 -0.88
C ILE A 354 -11.51 -10.68 -0.26
N THR A 355 -11.15 -11.85 -0.74
CA THR A 355 -10.04 -12.63 -0.18
C THR A 355 -9.07 -13.07 -1.28
N SER A 356 -7.79 -12.90 -1.01
CA SER A 356 -6.72 -13.52 -1.79
C SER A 356 -6.50 -14.93 -1.27
N PHE A 357 -6.63 -15.91 -2.16
CA PHE A 357 -6.47 -17.32 -1.87
C PHE A 357 -5.01 -17.77 -2.06
N PRO A 358 -4.62 -18.96 -1.56
CA PRO A 358 -3.25 -19.47 -1.75
C PRO A 358 -2.81 -19.64 -3.21
N ASP A 359 -3.77 -19.76 -4.15
CA ASP A 359 -3.55 -19.77 -5.60
C ASP A 359 -3.29 -18.37 -6.19
N SER A 360 -3.12 -17.35 -5.33
CA SER A 360 -2.95 -15.94 -5.67
C SER A 360 -4.16 -15.30 -6.37
N ARG A 361 -5.30 -15.98 -6.47
CA ARG A 361 -6.52 -15.45 -7.04
C ARG A 361 -7.33 -14.68 -5.99
N LEU A 362 -7.84 -13.54 -6.39
CA LEU A 362 -8.80 -12.77 -5.61
C LEU A 362 -10.21 -13.30 -5.86
N ARG A 363 -11.00 -13.47 -4.81
CA ARG A 363 -12.42 -13.83 -4.92
C ARG A 363 -13.26 -13.00 -3.97
N VAL A 364 -14.35 -12.44 -4.47
CA VAL A 364 -15.39 -11.84 -3.64
C VAL A 364 -16.15 -12.97 -2.96
N THR A 365 -15.87 -13.21 -1.69
CA THR A 365 -16.40 -14.34 -0.95
C THR A 365 -17.80 -14.09 -0.44
N ARG A 366 -18.19 -12.79 -0.28
CA ARG A 366 -19.48 -12.41 0.26
C ARG A 366 -19.86 -11.00 -0.18
N ILE A 367 -21.12 -10.81 -0.56
CA ILE A 367 -21.78 -9.50 -0.65
C ILE A 367 -22.99 -9.55 0.26
N ALA A 368 -23.07 -8.63 1.22
CA ALA A 368 -24.15 -8.57 2.19
C ALA A 368 -24.76 -7.16 2.26
N GLU A 369 -26.08 -7.09 2.42
CA GLU A 369 -26.79 -5.88 2.82
C GLU A 369 -26.65 -5.72 4.35
N LEU A 370 -26.34 -4.53 4.80
CA LEU A 370 -26.32 -4.18 6.22
C LEU A 370 -27.62 -3.50 6.64
N GLY A 371 -27.88 -3.45 7.94
CA GLY A 371 -29.02 -2.75 8.50
C GLY A 371 -29.02 -2.80 10.01
N GLY A 372 -28.71 -1.69 10.66
CA GLY A 372 -28.74 -1.51 12.11
C GLY A 372 -27.94 -2.56 12.89
N ALA A 373 -28.28 -2.72 14.16
CA ALA A 373 -27.69 -3.72 15.04
C ALA A 373 -28.77 -4.51 15.80
N ASP A 374 -28.40 -5.72 16.21
CA ASP A 374 -29.16 -6.50 17.18
C ASP A 374 -28.26 -6.85 18.36
N GLY A 375 -28.79 -7.47 19.41
CA GLY A 375 -27.99 -7.83 20.60
C GLY A 375 -26.80 -8.78 20.30
N LYS A 376 -26.68 -9.31 19.07
CA LYS A 376 -25.59 -10.18 18.63
C LYS A 376 -24.53 -9.46 17.79
N GLY A 377 -24.87 -8.28 17.23
CA GLY A 377 -23.96 -7.51 16.40
C GLY A 377 -24.63 -6.68 15.32
N ILE A 378 -23.87 -6.23 14.32
CA ILE A 378 -24.39 -5.56 13.13
C ILE A 378 -25.17 -6.58 12.30
N VAL A 379 -26.41 -6.26 11.97
CA VAL A 379 -27.28 -7.13 11.15
C VAL A 379 -26.75 -7.13 9.72
N SER A 380 -26.47 -8.31 9.19
CA SER A 380 -26.04 -8.47 7.80
C SER A 380 -26.79 -9.62 7.12
N ARG A 381 -27.26 -9.38 5.92
CA ARG A 381 -27.96 -10.38 5.10
C ARG A 381 -27.19 -10.65 3.82
N ASP A 382 -26.77 -11.90 3.66
CA ASP A 382 -26.04 -12.30 2.46
C ASP A 382 -26.91 -12.26 1.22
N LEU A 383 -26.42 -11.60 0.18
CA LEU A 383 -27.02 -11.56 -1.14
C LEU A 383 -26.32 -12.53 -2.10
N PHE A 384 -25.00 -12.54 -2.05
CA PHE A 384 -24.14 -13.42 -2.84
C PHE A 384 -23.04 -14.01 -1.97
N VAL A 385 -22.69 -15.27 -2.26
CA VAL A 385 -21.63 -16.00 -1.57
C VAL A 385 -20.78 -16.78 -2.56
N PHE A 386 -19.52 -16.95 -2.21
CA PHE A 386 -18.61 -17.87 -2.90
C PHE A 386 -18.59 -19.19 -2.16
N ASN A 387 -18.81 -20.28 -2.88
CA ASN A 387 -18.72 -21.64 -2.37
C ASN A 387 -17.40 -22.24 -2.86
N ALA A 388 -16.45 -22.37 -1.95
CA ALA A 388 -15.18 -23.07 -2.26
C ALA A 388 -15.46 -24.54 -2.57
N ASP A 389 -14.75 -25.08 -3.55
CA ASP A 389 -14.78 -26.51 -3.83
C ASP A 389 -13.92 -27.28 -2.79
N PRO A 390 -14.50 -28.17 -1.99
CA PRO A 390 -13.73 -28.98 -1.04
C PRO A 390 -12.67 -29.87 -1.71
N ALA A 391 -12.84 -30.19 -2.99
CA ALA A 391 -11.89 -30.98 -3.76
C ALA A 391 -10.73 -30.15 -4.34
N GLY A 392 -10.67 -28.85 -4.04
CA GLY A 392 -9.60 -27.96 -4.53
C GLY A 392 -9.82 -27.39 -5.94
N GLY A 393 -11.05 -27.50 -6.47
CA GLY A 393 -11.44 -26.85 -7.72
C GLY A 393 -11.69 -25.34 -7.59
N ASP A 394 -12.13 -24.71 -8.69
CA ASP A 394 -12.29 -23.25 -8.79
C ASP A 394 -13.40 -22.66 -7.89
N GLY A 395 -14.28 -23.49 -7.32
CA GLY A 395 -15.45 -23.04 -6.57
C GLY A 395 -16.52 -22.39 -7.45
N SER A 396 -17.56 -21.81 -6.82
CA SER A 396 -18.67 -21.19 -7.56
C SER A 396 -19.28 -20.02 -6.79
N PHE A 397 -19.76 -19.02 -7.54
CA PHE A 397 -20.55 -17.93 -6.98
C PHE A 397 -22.03 -18.26 -7.05
N SER A 398 -22.76 -17.98 -5.99
CA SER A 398 -24.21 -18.20 -5.95
C SER A 398 -24.94 -17.04 -5.27
N ALA A 399 -26.13 -16.73 -5.75
CA ALA A 399 -27.07 -15.90 -5.03
C ALA A 399 -27.74 -16.70 -3.90
N THR A 400 -28.04 -16.05 -2.78
CA THR A 400 -28.64 -16.68 -1.62
C THR A 400 -30.15 -16.86 -1.73
N GLY A 401 -30.80 -16.18 -2.67
CA GLY A 401 -32.25 -16.07 -2.78
C GLY A 401 -32.83 -14.84 -2.05
N THR A 402 -31.98 -14.08 -1.36
CA THR A 402 -32.38 -12.87 -0.65
C THR A 402 -32.47 -11.69 -1.61
N VAL A 403 -33.62 -11.07 -1.73
CA VAL A 403 -33.78 -9.79 -2.43
C VAL A 403 -33.40 -8.68 -1.44
N PRO A 404 -32.44 -7.78 -1.77
CA PRO A 404 -32.03 -6.71 -0.87
C PRO A 404 -33.14 -5.68 -0.66
N ARG A 405 -33.24 -5.09 0.52
CA ARG A 405 -34.18 -3.99 0.82
C ARG A 405 -33.87 -2.77 -0.02
N ILE A 406 -32.58 -2.51 -0.25
CA ILE A 406 -32.13 -1.38 -1.09
C ILE A 406 -32.59 -1.51 -2.55
N ALA A 407 -33.08 -2.66 -3.01
CA ALA A 407 -33.63 -2.80 -4.35
C ALA A 407 -34.73 -1.79 -4.65
N ASN A 408 -35.61 -1.46 -3.67
CA ASN A 408 -36.63 -0.43 -3.81
C ASN A 408 -36.03 0.97 -3.92
N GLU A 409 -34.99 1.26 -3.18
CA GLU A 409 -34.27 2.53 -3.23
C GLU A 409 -33.51 2.68 -4.57
N LEU A 410 -32.83 1.63 -5.01
CA LEU A 410 -32.20 1.58 -6.32
C LEU A 410 -33.20 1.83 -7.45
N ALA A 411 -34.39 1.21 -7.35
CA ALA A 411 -35.49 1.43 -8.32
C ALA A 411 -36.01 2.88 -8.28
N ALA A 412 -36.15 3.47 -7.09
CA ALA A 412 -36.57 4.87 -6.92
C ALA A 412 -35.53 5.85 -7.51
N ARG A 413 -34.26 5.50 -7.47
CA ARG A 413 -33.16 6.26 -8.10
C ARG A 413 -32.96 5.91 -9.59
N GLY A 414 -33.86 5.16 -10.19
CA GLY A 414 -33.86 4.81 -11.62
C GLY A 414 -33.03 3.59 -12.01
N MET A 415 -32.44 2.87 -11.05
CA MET A 415 -31.68 1.65 -11.28
C MET A 415 -32.61 0.43 -11.27
N LYS A 416 -32.95 -0.10 -12.43
CA LYS A 416 -33.74 -1.33 -12.52
C LYS A 416 -32.85 -2.55 -12.42
N LEU A 417 -32.91 -3.25 -11.28
CA LEU A 417 -32.28 -4.54 -11.11
C LEU A 417 -33.19 -5.67 -11.59
N ASP A 418 -32.64 -6.62 -12.35
CA ASP A 418 -33.36 -7.87 -12.63
C ASP A 418 -33.37 -8.73 -11.36
N GLY A 419 -34.56 -8.92 -10.76
CA GLY A 419 -34.74 -9.77 -9.59
C GLY A 419 -34.28 -11.22 -9.80
N ALA A 420 -34.10 -11.66 -11.05
CA ALA A 420 -33.57 -12.97 -11.37
C ALA A 420 -32.11 -13.15 -10.89
N MET A 421 -31.33 -12.06 -10.81
CA MET A 421 -29.92 -12.12 -10.33
C MET A 421 -29.79 -12.61 -8.88
N PHE A 422 -30.82 -12.43 -8.06
CA PHE A 422 -30.85 -12.85 -6.66
C PHE A 422 -31.44 -14.26 -6.47
N LYS A 423 -31.97 -14.90 -7.54
CA LYS A 423 -32.52 -16.25 -7.43
C LYS A 423 -31.40 -17.24 -7.20
N ARG A 424 -31.61 -18.10 -6.21
CA ARG A 424 -30.71 -19.23 -5.96
C ARG A 424 -30.71 -20.13 -7.21
N ALA A 425 -29.51 -20.42 -7.73
CA ALA A 425 -29.42 -21.40 -8.82
C ALA A 425 -30.03 -22.72 -8.31
N GLY A 426 -31.01 -23.24 -9.02
CA GLY A 426 -31.62 -24.53 -8.70
C GLY A 426 -30.50 -25.60 -8.67
N ARG A 427 -30.58 -26.48 -7.67
CA ARG A 427 -29.73 -27.67 -7.59
C ARG A 427 -30.03 -28.58 -8.75
#